data_b15b1c2502ad40a8c3a6541d1cd08370
#
_entry.id   b15b1c2502ad40a8c3a6541d1cd08370
#
_cell.length_a   1.000
_cell.length_b   1.000
_cell.length_c   1.000
_cell.angle_alpha   90.00
_cell.angle_beta   90.00
_cell.angle_gamma   90.00
#
_symmetry.space_group_name_H-M   'P 1'
#
loop_
_entity.id
_entity.type
_entity.pdbx_description
1 polymer ?
#
loop_
_entity_poly.entity_id
_entity_poly.type
_entity_poly.pdbx_seq_one_letter_code
_entity_poly.pdbx_strand_id
1 'polypeptide(L)'
;MAAAQLALGLRVDGITPSAVQRLLWDERTLFKTWAMRGTLHLLPTAEFGQFVAASAATTTKRPPSYYTYHKVTPAELEAILTAVPAVLSATPITREQLADAIAEYTGSANLREVLLSGWGALLKPSARRGHICFGPNQG
;
A
#
# COMPACT_ATOMS: atom_id res chain seq x y z
N MET A 1 2.84 -13.09 -4.48
CA MET A 1 1.91 -13.85 -3.62
C MET A 1 2.47 -15.22 -3.21
N ALA A 2 3.09 -15.97 -4.10
CA ALA A 2 3.58 -17.32 -3.82
C ALA A 2 4.48 -17.43 -2.57
N ALA A 3 5.43 -16.51 -2.37
CA ALA A 3 6.35 -16.56 -1.23
C ALA A 3 5.65 -16.43 0.14
N ALA A 4 4.65 -15.56 0.26
CA ALA A 4 3.90 -15.41 1.52
C ALA A 4 2.99 -16.62 1.80
N GLN A 5 2.37 -17.19 0.76
CA GLN A 5 1.58 -18.41 0.88
C GLN A 5 2.45 -19.60 1.27
N LEU A 6 3.63 -19.74 0.65
CA LEU A 6 4.59 -20.76 1.03
C LEU A 6 5.05 -20.60 2.48
N ALA A 7 5.36 -19.37 2.90
CA ALA A 7 5.76 -19.08 4.28
C ALA A 7 4.69 -19.47 5.31
N LEU A 8 3.42 -19.28 4.98
CA LEU A 8 2.29 -19.72 5.81
C LEU A 8 2.17 -21.24 5.81
N GLY A 9 2.24 -21.88 4.63
CA GLY A 9 2.17 -23.34 4.49
C GLY A 9 3.25 -24.10 5.27
N LEU A 10 4.43 -23.47 5.48
CA LEU A 10 5.50 -24.06 6.28
C LEU A 10 5.31 -23.88 7.82
N ARG A 11 4.35 -23.08 8.27
CA ARG A 11 4.15 -22.70 9.67
C ARG A 11 2.77 -23.04 10.22
N VAL A 12 1.81 -23.27 9.35
CA VAL A 12 0.42 -23.54 9.74
C VAL A 12 -0.02 -24.84 9.08
N ASP A 13 -0.26 -25.83 9.90
CA ASP A 13 -0.70 -27.15 9.42
C ASP A 13 -2.03 -27.05 8.67
N GLY A 14 -2.09 -27.71 7.51
CA GLY A 14 -3.30 -27.81 6.71
C GLY A 14 -3.74 -26.54 5.99
N ILE A 15 -3.01 -25.43 6.08
CA ILE A 15 -3.36 -24.22 5.34
C ILE A 15 -3.09 -24.41 3.84
N THR A 16 -4.07 -24.09 3.03
CA THR A 16 -3.97 -24.18 1.56
C THR A 16 -3.87 -22.77 0.95
N PRO A 17 -3.32 -22.64 -0.28
CA PRO A 17 -3.33 -21.36 -1.00
C PRO A 17 -4.75 -20.77 -1.16
N SER A 18 -5.77 -21.61 -1.39
CA SER A 18 -7.16 -21.18 -1.47
C SER A 18 -7.70 -20.65 -0.13
N ALA A 19 -7.30 -21.27 0.99
CA ALA A 19 -7.65 -20.77 2.32
C ALA A 19 -7.06 -19.37 2.55
N VAL A 20 -5.80 -19.14 2.16
CA VAL A 20 -5.19 -17.79 2.26
C VAL A 20 -5.92 -16.77 1.38
N GLN A 21 -6.36 -17.14 0.18
CA GLN A 21 -7.16 -16.26 -0.67
C GLN A 21 -8.49 -15.89 -0.01
N ARG A 22 -9.19 -16.87 0.56
CA ARG A 22 -10.43 -16.63 1.28
C ARG A 22 -10.25 -15.70 2.47
N LEU A 23 -9.21 -15.91 3.30
CA LEU A 23 -8.90 -15.04 4.44
C LEU A 23 -8.59 -13.60 4.02
N LEU A 24 -7.98 -13.40 2.84
CA LEU A 24 -7.63 -12.08 2.32
C LEU A 24 -8.82 -11.34 1.70
N TRP A 25 -9.61 -12.03 0.87
CA TRP A 25 -10.54 -11.37 -0.04
C TRP A 25 -12.02 -11.53 0.34
N ASP A 26 -12.37 -12.66 0.95
CA ASP A 26 -13.75 -12.96 1.33
C ASP A 26 -13.99 -12.61 2.80
N GLU A 27 -13.25 -13.25 3.70
CA GLU A 27 -13.38 -13.06 5.15
C GLU A 27 -12.71 -11.78 5.65
N ARG A 28 -11.68 -11.29 4.93
CA ARG A 28 -10.91 -10.08 5.26
C ARG A 28 -10.30 -10.11 6.67
N THR A 29 -9.99 -11.28 7.18
CA THR A 29 -9.27 -11.47 8.46
C THR A 29 -7.77 -11.24 8.30
N LEU A 30 -7.27 -11.28 7.07
CA LEU A 30 -5.93 -10.85 6.68
C LEU A 30 -6.02 -9.67 5.71
N PHE A 31 -5.02 -8.80 5.75
CA PHE A 31 -4.81 -7.79 4.72
C PHE A 31 -3.38 -7.81 4.21
N LYS A 32 -3.20 -7.41 2.95
CA LYS A 32 -1.90 -7.31 2.29
C LYS A 32 -1.50 -5.85 2.19
N THR A 33 -0.32 -5.50 2.70
CA THR A 33 0.18 -4.13 2.66
C THR A 33 1.71 -4.08 2.60
N TRP A 34 2.24 -2.89 2.33
CA TRP A 34 3.65 -2.61 2.59
C TRP A 34 3.87 -2.34 4.08
N ALA A 35 4.71 -3.17 4.70
CA ALA A 35 5.05 -3.05 6.11
C ALA A 35 6.57 -3.08 6.31
N MET A 36 7.00 -2.93 7.55
CA MET A 36 8.40 -2.99 7.97
C MET A 36 9.29 -2.06 7.11
N ARG A 37 10.24 -2.61 6.38
CA ARG A 37 11.17 -1.88 5.49
C ARG A 37 10.59 -1.56 4.11
N GLY A 38 9.26 -1.58 3.96
CA GLY A 38 8.57 -1.32 2.69
C GLY A 38 8.46 -2.55 1.78
N THR A 39 8.55 -3.75 2.33
CA THR A 39 8.24 -5.01 1.67
C THR A 39 6.77 -5.40 1.86
N LEU A 40 6.27 -6.32 1.04
CA LEU A 40 4.88 -6.79 1.12
C LEU A 40 4.74 -7.83 2.23
N HIS A 41 3.71 -7.64 3.06
CA HIS A 41 3.35 -8.52 4.16
C HIS A 41 1.86 -8.86 4.15
N LEU A 42 1.53 -10.00 4.73
CA LEU A 42 0.18 -10.37 5.16
C LEU A 42 0.11 -10.16 6.66
N LEU A 43 -0.87 -9.41 7.11
CA LEU A 43 -1.07 -9.04 8.51
C LEU A 43 -2.51 -9.35 8.93
N PRO A 44 -2.74 -9.72 10.21
CA PRO A 44 -4.10 -9.87 10.76
C PRO A 44 -4.83 -8.53 10.76
N THR A 45 -6.07 -8.50 10.29
CA THR A 45 -6.89 -7.29 10.29
C THR A 45 -7.19 -6.81 11.72
N ALA A 46 -7.29 -7.73 12.67
CA ALA A 46 -7.46 -7.40 14.10
C ALA A 46 -6.31 -6.55 14.68
N GLU A 47 -5.10 -6.64 14.09
CA GLU A 47 -3.91 -5.90 14.54
C GLU A 47 -3.66 -4.61 13.73
N PHE A 48 -4.61 -4.21 12.86
CA PHE A 48 -4.43 -3.06 11.96
C PHE A 48 -4.07 -1.78 12.71
N GLY A 49 -4.76 -1.47 13.80
CA GLY A 49 -4.48 -0.28 14.62
C GLY A 49 -3.09 -0.29 15.23
N GLN A 50 -2.62 -1.45 15.71
CA GLN A 50 -1.27 -1.61 16.26
C GLN A 50 -0.21 -1.42 15.18
N PHE A 51 -0.44 -1.98 13.98
CA PHE A 51 0.44 -1.79 12.84
C PHE A 51 0.58 -0.31 12.45
N VAL A 52 -0.53 0.43 12.37
CA VAL A 52 -0.52 1.86 12.05
C VAL A 52 0.24 2.65 13.11
N ALA A 53 -0.02 2.40 14.39
CA ALA A 53 0.65 3.07 15.50
C ALA A 53 2.18 2.80 15.50
N ALA A 54 2.59 1.55 15.34
CA ALA A 54 4.01 1.18 15.24
C ALA A 54 4.69 1.80 14.00
N SER A 55 3.98 1.85 12.87
CA SER A 55 4.49 2.47 11.64
C SER A 55 4.68 3.98 11.80
N ALA A 56 3.78 4.66 12.50
CA ALA A 56 3.90 6.10 12.79
C ALA A 56 5.11 6.39 13.68
N ALA A 57 5.34 5.58 14.71
CA ALA A 57 6.47 5.73 15.63
C ALA A 57 7.85 5.56 14.94
N THR A 58 7.90 4.80 13.85
CA THR A 58 9.14 4.53 13.10
C THR A 58 9.33 5.42 11.86
N THR A 59 8.44 6.38 11.63
CA THR A 59 8.53 7.27 10.46
C THR A 59 9.66 8.27 10.65
N THR A 60 10.65 8.22 9.78
CA THR A 60 11.78 9.15 9.74
C THR A 60 11.61 10.17 8.61
N LYS A 61 12.24 11.36 8.76
CA LYS A 61 12.33 12.35 7.69
C LYS A 61 13.06 11.76 6.49
N ARG A 62 12.56 12.01 5.30
CA ARG A 62 13.20 11.56 4.06
C ARG A 62 14.36 12.47 3.70
N PRO A 63 15.50 11.91 3.25
CA PRO A 63 16.63 12.72 2.79
C PRO A 63 16.27 13.43 1.46
N PRO A 64 16.94 14.55 1.12
CA PRO A 64 16.73 15.24 -0.16
C PRO A 64 16.87 14.33 -1.39
N SER A 65 17.83 13.39 -1.36
CA SER A 65 18.04 12.41 -2.43
C SER A 65 16.82 11.54 -2.74
N TYR A 66 15.94 11.31 -1.76
CA TYR A 66 14.68 10.58 -1.98
C TYR A 66 13.78 11.33 -2.97
N TYR A 67 13.63 12.63 -2.77
CA TYR A 67 12.77 13.46 -3.62
C TYR A 67 13.33 13.60 -5.03
N THR A 68 14.64 13.82 -5.16
CA THR A 68 15.32 13.86 -6.45
C THR A 68 15.17 12.53 -7.21
N TYR A 69 15.40 11.41 -6.54
CA TYR A 69 15.29 10.08 -7.16
C TYR A 69 13.87 9.78 -7.67
N HIS A 70 12.85 10.15 -6.89
CA HIS A 70 11.45 9.92 -7.25
C HIS A 70 10.83 11.03 -8.09
N LYS A 71 11.60 12.08 -8.44
CA LYS A 71 11.16 13.23 -9.23
C LYS A 71 9.90 13.92 -8.65
N VAL A 72 9.86 14.05 -7.34
CA VAL A 72 8.78 14.74 -6.60
C VAL A 72 9.37 15.73 -5.62
N THR A 73 8.62 16.77 -5.32
CA THR A 73 8.89 17.70 -4.23
C THR A 73 8.31 17.19 -2.91
N PRO A 74 8.75 17.72 -1.76
CA PRO A 74 8.07 17.44 -0.48
C PRO A 74 6.57 17.80 -0.50
N ALA A 75 6.20 18.91 -1.15
CA ALA A 75 4.81 19.33 -1.28
C ALA A 75 3.97 18.35 -2.12
N GLU A 76 4.51 17.84 -3.22
CA GLU A 76 3.85 16.82 -4.04
C GLU A 76 3.68 15.51 -3.29
N LEU A 77 4.66 15.09 -2.47
CA LEU A 77 4.48 13.90 -1.63
C LEU A 77 3.36 14.08 -0.61
N GLU A 78 3.28 15.24 0.06
CA GLU A 78 2.17 15.53 0.98
C GLU A 78 0.82 15.63 0.24
N ALA A 79 0.79 16.15 -0.99
CA ALA A 79 -0.40 16.16 -1.84
C ALA A 79 -0.88 14.72 -2.13
N ILE A 80 0.03 13.79 -2.46
CA ILE A 80 -0.32 12.35 -2.61
C ILE A 80 -0.92 11.80 -1.30
N LEU A 81 -0.31 12.09 -0.16
CA LEU A 81 -0.76 11.57 1.14
C LEU A 81 -2.14 12.10 1.54
N THR A 82 -2.48 13.30 1.13
CA THR A 82 -3.81 13.90 1.32
C THR A 82 -4.82 13.35 0.31
N ALA A 83 -4.42 13.21 -0.95
CA ALA A 83 -5.30 12.74 -2.03
C ALA A 83 -5.73 11.27 -1.85
N VAL A 84 -4.81 10.38 -1.45
CA VAL A 84 -5.09 8.94 -1.34
C VAL A 84 -6.36 8.63 -0.54
N PRO A 85 -6.54 9.07 0.72
CA PRO A 85 -7.78 8.81 1.45
C PRO A 85 -9.00 9.56 0.90
N ALA A 86 -8.80 10.65 0.15
CA ALA A 86 -9.90 11.43 -0.43
C ALA A 86 -10.47 10.76 -1.70
N VAL A 87 -9.64 10.08 -2.50
CA VAL A 87 -10.05 9.47 -3.77
C VAL A 87 -10.36 7.98 -3.66
N LEU A 88 -9.91 7.30 -2.59
CA LEU A 88 -10.20 5.89 -2.36
C LEU A 88 -11.57 5.70 -1.73
N SER A 89 -12.23 4.64 -2.17
CA SER A 89 -13.48 4.13 -1.60
C SER A 89 -13.31 2.68 -1.15
N ALA A 90 -14.42 2.04 -0.73
CA ALA A 90 -14.43 0.61 -0.42
C ALA A 90 -14.26 -0.28 -1.67
N THR A 91 -14.44 0.28 -2.87
CA THR A 91 -14.28 -0.44 -4.13
C THR A 91 -12.80 -0.47 -4.53
N PRO A 92 -12.22 -1.66 -4.77
CA PRO A 92 -10.86 -1.75 -5.27
C PRO A 92 -10.69 -1.10 -6.64
N ILE A 93 -9.61 -0.35 -6.81
CA ILE A 93 -9.24 0.27 -8.09
C ILE A 93 -7.83 -0.15 -8.48
N THR A 94 -7.52 -0.07 -9.76
CA THR A 94 -6.17 -0.34 -10.26
C THR A 94 -5.20 0.78 -9.89
N ARG A 95 -3.91 0.51 -10.05
CA ARG A 95 -2.87 1.53 -9.82
C ARG A 95 -3.01 2.69 -10.80
N GLU A 96 -3.39 2.40 -12.05
CA GLU A 96 -3.63 3.40 -13.09
C GLU A 96 -4.80 4.30 -12.69
N GLN A 97 -5.92 3.72 -12.30
CA GLN A 97 -7.09 4.47 -11.83
C GLN A 97 -6.77 5.32 -10.60
N LEU A 98 -5.97 4.81 -9.66
CA LEU A 98 -5.52 5.59 -8.52
C LEU A 98 -4.62 6.75 -8.94
N ALA A 99 -3.69 6.53 -9.86
CA ALA A 99 -2.81 7.58 -10.36
C ALA A 99 -3.59 8.68 -11.10
N ASP A 100 -4.59 8.30 -11.91
CA ASP A 100 -5.49 9.23 -12.60
C ASP A 100 -6.30 10.06 -11.58
N ALA A 101 -6.91 9.42 -10.60
CA ALA A 101 -7.70 10.09 -9.56
C ALA A 101 -6.86 11.06 -8.71
N ILE A 102 -5.62 10.69 -8.35
CA ILE A 102 -4.70 11.58 -7.62
C ILE A 102 -4.30 12.77 -8.49
N ALA A 103 -3.98 12.55 -9.76
CA ALA A 103 -3.63 13.63 -10.68
C ALA A 103 -4.78 14.62 -10.89
N GLU A 104 -6.00 14.13 -11.03
CA GLU A 104 -7.21 14.95 -11.10
C GLU A 104 -7.44 15.74 -9.82
N TYR A 105 -7.40 15.08 -8.66
CA TYR A 105 -7.60 15.72 -7.35
C TYR A 105 -6.58 16.82 -7.06
N THR A 106 -5.32 16.61 -7.46
CA THR A 106 -4.21 17.55 -7.17
C THR A 106 -3.97 18.57 -8.28
N GLY A 107 -4.54 18.37 -9.48
CA GLY A 107 -4.25 19.16 -10.68
C GLY A 107 -2.84 18.96 -11.23
N SER A 108 -2.13 17.90 -10.86
CA SER A 108 -0.72 17.67 -11.23
C SER A 108 -0.54 16.45 -12.14
N ALA A 109 -0.27 16.71 -13.42
CA ALA A 109 0.05 15.65 -14.40
C ALA A 109 1.37 14.91 -14.05
N ASN A 110 2.34 15.59 -13.42
CA ASN A 110 3.59 14.98 -12.97
C ASN A 110 3.32 13.83 -11.98
N LEU A 111 2.35 13.99 -11.08
CA LEU A 111 2.03 12.96 -10.09
C LEU A 111 1.50 11.67 -10.73
N ARG A 112 0.77 11.78 -11.84
CA ARG A 112 0.37 10.60 -12.61
C ARG A 112 1.57 9.80 -13.10
N GLU A 113 2.52 10.47 -13.76
CA GLU A 113 3.71 9.83 -14.34
C GLU A 113 4.56 9.15 -13.24
N VAL A 114 4.88 9.87 -12.16
CA VAL A 114 5.72 9.33 -11.09
C VAL A 114 5.05 8.21 -10.28
N LEU A 115 3.72 8.23 -10.15
CA LEU A 115 2.97 7.15 -9.51
C LEU A 115 2.95 5.88 -10.36
N LEU A 116 2.95 5.99 -11.67
CA LEU A 116 3.04 4.85 -12.60
C LEU A 116 4.46 4.34 -12.76
N SER A 117 5.47 5.17 -12.55
CA SER A 117 6.86 4.75 -12.52
C SER A 117 7.21 4.00 -11.22
N GLY A 118 8.17 3.09 -11.30
CA GLY A 118 8.69 2.40 -10.13
C GLY A 118 7.69 1.45 -9.43
N TRP A 119 8.05 0.98 -8.23
CA TRP A 119 7.38 -0.09 -7.48
C TRP A 119 6.45 0.43 -6.37
N GLY A 120 5.72 1.51 -6.60
CA GLY A 120 4.78 2.08 -5.62
C GLY A 120 5.47 2.75 -4.43
N ALA A 121 6.70 3.20 -4.58
CA ALA A 121 7.46 3.82 -3.49
C ALA A 121 6.75 5.04 -2.88
N LEU A 122 6.07 5.83 -3.72
CA LEU A 122 5.33 7.03 -3.29
C LEU A 122 4.01 6.71 -2.58
N LEU A 123 3.48 5.48 -2.74
CA LEU A 123 2.27 5.01 -2.05
C LEU A 123 2.56 4.34 -0.70
N LYS A 124 3.82 3.91 -0.46
CA LYS A 124 4.20 3.26 0.81
C LYS A 124 3.95 4.12 2.06
N PRO A 125 4.14 5.44 2.03
CA PRO A 125 3.78 6.29 3.17
C PRO A 125 2.28 6.27 3.49
N SER A 126 1.41 6.23 2.47
CA SER A 126 -0.04 6.10 2.67
C SER A 126 -0.41 4.73 3.27
N ALA A 127 0.26 3.65 2.87
CA ALA A 127 0.09 2.33 3.47
C ALA A 127 0.50 2.30 4.95
N ARG A 128 1.59 2.97 5.32
CA ARG A 128 2.01 3.11 6.73
C ARG A 128 1.04 3.91 7.58
N ARG A 129 0.30 4.85 6.98
CA ARG A 129 -0.76 5.62 7.65
C ARG A 129 -2.10 4.86 7.68
N GLY A 130 -2.17 3.66 7.11
CA GLY A 130 -3.38 2.86 7.04
C GLY A 130 -4.40 3.32 5.99
N HIS A 131 -4.01 4.21 5.09
CA HIS A 131 -4.92 4.77 4.08
C HIS A 131 -5.13 3.86 2.87
N ILE A 132 -4.23 2.91 2.62
CA ILE A 132 -4.27 2.01 1.46
C ILE A 132 -3.73 0.63 1.82
N CYS A 133 -4.38 -0.40 1.31
CA CYS A 133 -3.87 -1.77 1.27
C CYS A 133 -4.12 -2.35 -0.13
N PHE A 134 -3.63 -3.55 -0.38
CA PHE A 134 -3.87 -4.23 -1.65
C PHE A 134 -5.23 -4.90 -1.67
N GLY A 135 -5.89 -4.84 -2.80
CA GLY A 135 -7.05 -5.64 -3.17
C GLY A 135 -6.68 -6.91 -3.93
N PRO A 136 -7.68 -7.70 -4.36
CA PRO A 136 -7.47 -8.84 -5.24
C PRO A 136 -6.85 -8.41 -6.57
N ASN A 137 -6.06 -9.29 -7.18
CA ASN A 137 -5.53 -9.02 -8.52
C ASN A 137 -6.70 -8.98 -9.52
N GLN A 138 -6.72 -7.95 -10.33
CA GLN A 138 -7.59 -7.89 -11.48
C GLN A 138 -6.79 -8.43 -12.68
N GLY A 139 -7.01 -9.70 -13.00
CA GLY A 139 -6.60 -10.38 -14.20
C GLY A 139 -5.12 -10.46 -14.51
#